data_0409a0d7dc368479e5b32095264c22ad
#
_entry.id   0409a0d7dc368479e5b32095264c22ad
#
_cell.length_a   1.000
_cell.length_b   1.000
_cell.length_c   1.000
_cell.angle_alpha   90.00
_cell.angle_beta   90.00
_cell.angle_gamma   90.00
#
_symmetry.space_group_name_H-M   'P 1'
#
loop_
_entity.id
_entity.type
_entity.pdbx_description
1 polymer ?
#
loop_
_entity_poly.entity_id
_entity_poly.type
_entity_poly.pdbx_seq_one_letter_code
_entity_poly.pdbx_strand_id
1 'polypeptide(L)'
;MRILISACLLGARCRYDGVSKLQPWISDLAERHILVPVCPEQLGGLPTPRPPAERRGDRVMTRDGGDVTAQYRRGAEEALRLCRLLGCEAALLKERSPSCGSGMVYDGTFTGVLTAGE
;
A
#
# COMPACT_ATOMS: atom_id res chain seq x y z
N MET A 1 -10.85 -8.33 -13.57
CA MET A 1 -9.49 -7.79 -13.78
C MET A 1 -8.58 -8.15 -12.61
N ARG A 2 -7.29 -7.94 -12.77
CA ARG A 2 -6.34 -8.10 -11.67
C ARG A 2 -6.09 -6.75 -11.03
N ILE A 3 -6.27 -6.70 -9.71
CA ILE A 3 -6.18 -5.46 -8.94
C ILE A 3 -5.08 -5.61 -7.89
N LEU A 4 -4.09 -4.74 -7.94
CA LEU A 4 -3.13 -4.61 -6.86
C LEU A 4 -3.84 -3.94 -5.69
N ILE A 5 -3.75 -4.51 -4.50
CA ILE A 5 -4.51 -4.00 -3.36
C ILE A 5 -3.64 -3.95 -2.11
N SER A 6 -3.85 -2.91 -1.31
CA SER A 6 -3.20 -2.83 0.00
C SER A 6 -3.62 -4.02 0.86
N ALA A 7 -2.66 -4.83 1.28
CA ALA A 7 -2.93 -6.06 2.01
C ALA A 7 -3.69 -5.83 3.32
N CYS A 8 -3.50 -4.68 3.95
CA CYS A 8 -4.23 -4.36 5.18
C CYS A 8 -5.73 -4.24 4.98
N LEU A 9 -6.18 -3.92 3.76
CA LEU A 9 -7.61 -3.87 3.44
C LEU A 9 -8.25 -5.26 3.44
N LEU A 10 -7.43 -6.29 3.25
CA LEU A 10 -7.86 -7.69 3.31
C LEU A 10 -7.79 -8.26 4.72
N GLY A 11 -7.44 -7.46 5.69
CA GLY A 11 -7.28 -7.90 7.06
C GLY A 11 -5.91 -8.45 7.41
N ALA A 12 -4.96 -8.38 6.49
CA ALA A 12 -3.58 -8.78 6.80
C ALA A 12 -3.02 -7.87 7.90
N ARG A 13 -2.31 -8.47 8.84
CA ARG A 13 -1.76 -7.74 9.99
C ARG A 13 -0.44 -7.06 9.62
N CYS A 14 -0.48 -6.25 8.57
CA CYS A 14 0.72 -5.57 8.07
C CYS A 14 0.71 -4.06 8.32
N ARG A 15 -0.32 -3.56 9.01
CA ARG A 15 -0.35 -2.16 9.43
C ARG A 15 0.76 -1.89 10.43
N TYR A 16 1.11 -0.62 10.60
CA TYR A 16 2.18 -0.24 11.53
C TYR A 16 1.92 -0.74 12.96
N ASP A 17 0.64 -0.84 13.36
CA ASP A 17 0.23 -1.31 14.70
C ASP A 17 0.02 -2.83 14.76
N GLY A 18 0.15 -3.54 13.66
CA GLY A 18 -0.06 -4.98 13.59
C GLY A 18 -1.52 -5.42 13.72
N VAL A 19 -2.45 -4.49 13.68
CA VAL A 19 -3.88 -4.77 13.85
C VAL A 19 -4.50 -5.19 12.52
N SER A 20 -5.45 -6.12 12.58
CA SER A 20 -6.23 -6.54 11.41
C SER A 20 -7.46 -5.64 11.25
N LYS A 21 -7.66 -5.13 10.04
CA LYS A 21 -8.84 -4.31 9.70
C LYS A 21 -9.39 -4.68 8.35
N LEU A 22 -10.02 -5.85 8.28
CA LEU A 22 -10.72 -6.30 7.08
C LEU A 22 -11.85 -5.33 6.74
N GLN A 23 -11.89 -4.89 5.49
CA GLN A 23 -12.96 -4.04 5.01
C GLN A 23 -14.16 -4.88 4.56
N PRO A 24 -15.41 -4.50 4.90
CA PRO A 24 -16.58 -5.35 4.65
C PRO A 24 -16.90 -5.56 3.17
N TRP A 25 -16.46 -4.67 2.28
CA TRP A 25 -16.73 -4.76 0.84
C TRP A 25 -15.75 -5.67 0.09
N ILE A 26 -14.73 -6.19 0.78
CA ILE A 26 -13.67 -6.98 0.14
C ILE A 26 -14.19 -8.28 -0.47
N SER A 27 -15.11 -8.97 0.20
CA SER A 27 -15.62 -10.25 -0.30
C SER A 27 -16.30 -10.11 -1.65
N ASP A 28 -17.08 -9.06 -1.86
CA ASP A 28 -17.71 -8.80 -3.15
C ASP A 28 -16.66 -8.53 -4.24
N LEU A 29 -15.65 -7.76 -3.89
CA LEU A 29 -14.58 -7.44 -4.83
C LEU A 29 -13.81 -8.70 -5.22
N ALA A 30 -13.49 -9.55 -4.26
CA ALA A 30 -12.76 -10.79 -4.48
C ALA A 30 -13.52 -11.79 -5.34
N GLU A 31 -14.85 -11.76 -5.32
CA GLU A 31 -15.68 -12.62 -6.16
C GLU A 31 -15.61 -12.22 -7.64
N ARG A 32 -15.36 -10.94 -7.93
CA ARG A 32 -15.42 -10.39 -9.28
C ARG A 32 -14.06 -10.13 -9.89
N HIS A 33 -13.03 -10.08 -9.08
CA HIS A 33 -11.68 -9.71 -9.54
C HIS A 33 -10.63 -10.58 -8.85
N ILE A 34 -9.47 -10.64 -9.46
CA ILE A 34 -8.30 -11.26 -8.83
C ILE A 34 -7.57 -10.18 -8.05
N LEU A 35 -7.44 -10.37 -6.75
CA LEU A 35 -6.79 -9.40 -5.88
C LEU A 35 -5.35 -9.83 -5.60
N VAL A 36 -4.43 -8.93 -5.83
CA VAL A 36 -2.99 -9.14 -5.58
C VAL A 36 -2.60 -8.27 -4.39
N PRO A 37 -2.48 -8.84 -3.19
CA PRO A 37 -2.19 -8.05 -2.00
C PRO A 37 -0.72 -7.68 -1.91
N VAL A 38 -0.46 -6.45 -1.53
CA VAL A 38 0.90 -5.96 -1.25
C VAL A 38 0.88 -5.05 -0.03
N CYS A 39 1.97 -5.03 0.69
CA CYS A 39 2.25 -3.99 1.68
C CYS A 39 3.57 -3.35 1.32
N PRO A 40 3.56 -2.17 0.67
CA PRO A 40 4.81 -1.53 0.27
C PRO A 40 5.77 -1.27 1.42
N GLU A 41 5.25 -1.03 2.63
CA GLU A 41 6.11 -0.80 3.78
C GLU A 41 6.89 -2.06 4.15
N GLN A 42 6.22 -3.21 4.19
CA GLN A 42 6.91 -4.48 4.44
C GLN A 42 7.85 -4.85 3.29
N LEU A 43 7.44 -4.61 2.05
CA LEU A 43 8.29 -4.85 0.89
C LEU A 43 9.54 -3.99 0.92
N GLY A 44 9.46 -2.82 1.53
CA GLY A 44 10.60 -1.94 1.72
C GLY A 44 11.52 -2.31 2.87
N GLY A 45 11.17 -3.35 3.62
CA GLY A 45 11.97 -3.84 4.73
C GLY A 45 11.58 -3.33 6.10
N LEU A 46 10.42 -2.70 6.23
CA LEU A 46 9.95 -2.23 7.54
C LEU A 46 9.29 -3.35 8.32
N PRO A 47 9.56 -3.46 9.63
CA PRO A 47 8.94 -4.49 10.46
C PRO A 47 7.48 -4.16 10.79
N THR A 48 6.78 -5.15 11.33
CA THR A 48 5.44 -4.98 11.90
C THR A 48 5.45 -5.55 13.32
N PRO A 49 5.07 -4.82 14.36
CA PRO A 49 4.71 -3.40 14.33
C PRO A 49 5.91 -2.47 14.11
N ARG A 50 5.61 -1.21 13.82
CA ARG A 50 6.63 -0.19 13.58
C ARG A 50 6.09 1.18 13.97
N PRO A 51 6.96 2.17 14.21
CA PRO A 51 6.49 3.52 14.50
C PRO A 51 5.70 4.07 13.31
N PRO A 52 4.63 4.84 13.56
CA PRO A 52 3.92 5.51 12.48
C PRO A 52 4.83 6.52 11.81
N ALA A 53 4.67 6.67 10.50
CA ALA A 53 5.45 7.59 9.70
C ALA A 53 4.53 8.46 8.85
N GLU A 54 5.04 9.63 8.48
CA GLU A 54 4.30 10.55 7.63
C GLU A 54 5.23 11.23 6.65
N ARG A 55 4.67 11.71 5.56
CA ARG A 55 5.42 12.44 4.56
C ARG A 55 5.73 13.85 5.03
N ARG A 56 6.97 14.27 4.79
CA ARG A 56 7.43 15.64 5.01
C ARG A 56 8.24 16.06 3.79
N GLY A 57 7.59 16.74 2.85
CA GLY A 57 8.18 17.06 1.57
C GLY A 57 8.49 15.79 0.78
N ASP A 58 9.73 15.60 0.39
CA ASP A 58 10.20 14.42 -0.33
C ASP A 58 10.70 13.31 0.61
N ARG A 59 10.54 13.47 1.92
CA ARG A 59 11.00 12.53 2.94
C ARG A 59 9.82 11.87 3.63
N VAL A 60 10.07 10.67 4.15
CA VAL A 60 9.14 9.97 5.03
C VAL A 60 9.84 9.78 6.37
N MET A 61 9.24 10.33 7.41
CA MET A 61 9.84 10.38 8.75
C MET A 61 8.93 9.68 9.75
N THR A 62 9.54 8.91 10.64
CA THR A 62 8.79 8.33 11.76
C THR A 62 8.53 9.40 12.81
N ARG A 63 7.56 9.12 13.70
CA ARG A 63 7.21 10.04 14.77
C ARG A 63 8.40 10.33 15.69
N ASP A 64 9.28 9.36 15.88
CA ASP A 64 10.45 9.51 16.73
C ASP A 64 11.68 10.09 16.01
N GLY A 65 11.49 10.58 14.78
CA GLY A 65 12.54 11.28 14.04
C GLY A 65 13.38 10.43 13.11
N GLY A 66 13.05 9.16 12.94
CA GLY A 66 13.77 8.29 12.00
C GLY A 66 13.40 8.58 10.55
N ASP A 67 14.37 8.57 9.66
CA ASP A 67 14.17 8.74 8.22
C ASP A 67 14.01 7.35 7.58
N VAL A 68 12.85 7.07 7.05
CA VAL A 68 12.53 5.79 6.40
C VAL A 68 12.23 5.96 4.91
N THR A 69 12.67 7.07 4.34
CA THR A 69 12.44 7.39 2.92
C THR A 69 12.93 6.30 1.99
N ALA A 70 14.10 5.74 2.23
CA ALA A 70 14.68 4.70 1.38
C ALA A 70 13.82 3.43 1.39
N GLN A 71 13.30 3.06 2.55
CA GLN A 71 12.43 1.90 2.69
C GLN A 71 11.11 2.11 1.96
N TYR A 72 10.54 3.30 2.05
CA TYR A 72 9.30 3.62 1.34
C TYR A 72 9.49 3.63 -0.17
N ARG A 73 10.62 4.16 -0.64
CA ARG A 73 10.94 4.13 -2.08
C ARG A 73 11.11 2.71 -2.58
N ARG A 74 11.84 1.88 -1.85
CA ARG A 74 12.03 0.47 -2.21
C ARG A 74 10.70 -0.26 -2.26
N GLY A 75 9.84 -0.02 -1.28
CA GLY A 75 8.53 -0.65 -1.22
C GLY A 75 7.66 -0.26 -2.41
N ALA A 76 7.68 1.02 -2.79
CA ALA A 76 6.93 1.49 -3.94
C ALA A 76 7.44 0.87 -5.24
N GLU A 77 8.76 0.79 -5.41
CA GLU A 77 9.37 0.17 -6.58
C GLU A 77 9.02 -1.31 -6.69
N GLU A 78 9.06 -2.03 -5.57
CA GLU A 78 8.71 -3.44 -5.54
C GLU A 78 7.23 -3.67 -5.81
N ALA A 79 6.36 -2.83 -5.27
CA ALA A 79 4.93 -2.92 -5.55
C ALA A 79 4.65 -2.69 -7.04
N LEU A 80 5.30 -1.72 -7.64
CA LEU A 80 5.16 -1.44 -9.06
C LEU A 80 5.69 -2.59 -9.91
N ARG A 81 6.81 -3.16 -9.53
CA ARG A 81 7.39 -4.31 -10.23
C ARG A 81 6.43 -5.49 -10.22
N LEU A 82 5.84 -5.80 -9.08
CA LEU A 82 4.86 -6.88 -8.97
C LEU A 82 3.61 -6.59 -9.77
N CYS A 83 3.16 -5.35 -9.77
CA CYS A 83 2.01 -4.93 -10.56
C CYS A 83 2.23 -5.23 -12.05
N ARG A 84 3.38 -4.85 -12.57
CA ARG A 84 3.75 -5.08 -13.97
C ARG A 84 3.93 -6.56 -14.28
N LEU A 85 4.65 -7.26 -13.41
CA LEU A 85 4.92 -8.69 -13.58
C LEU A 85 3.63 -9.50 -13.65
N LEU A 86 2.67 -9.17 -12.81
CA LEU A 86 1.43 -9.94 -12.68
C LEU A 86 0.28 -9.39 -13.55
N GLY A 87 0.54 -8.35 -14.32
CA GLY A 87 -0.46 -7.79 -15.23
C GLY A 87 -1.64 -7.17 -14.53
N CYS A 88 -1.42 -6.50 -13.41
CA CYS A 88 -2.49 -5.79 -12.72
C CYS A 88 -2.92 -4.57 -13.55
N GLU A 89 -4.23 -4.39 -13.67
CA GLU A 89 -4.81 -3.34 -14.50
C GLU A 89 -5.25 -2.14 -13.67
N ALA A 90 -5.37 -2.31 -12.37
CA ALA A 90 -5.79 -1.27 -11.44
C ALA A 90 -5.12 -1.47 -10.10
N ALA A 91 -5.16 -0.46 -9.27
CA ALA A 91 -4.68 -0.52 -7.91
C ALA A 91 -5.69 0.11 -6.96
N LEU A 92 -5.97 -0.58 -5.87
CA LEU A 92 -6.85 -0.09 -4.81
C LEU A 92 -6.03 0.00 -3.54
N LEU A 93 -5.74 1.20 -3.11
CA LEU A 93 -4.78 1.45 -2.05
C LEU A 93 -5.43 2.12 -0.86
N LYS A 94 -4.91 1.82 0.32
CA LYS A 94 -5.41 2.42 1.54
C LYS A 94 -5.08 3.91 1.58
N GLU A 95 -6.11 4.72 1.78
CA GLU A 95 -5.96 6.16 1.92
C GLU A 95 -5.20 6.51 3.20
N ARG A 96 -4.51 7.64 3.20
CA ARG A 96 -3.74 8.18 4.33
C ARG A 96 -2.52 7.36 4.73
N SER A 97 -2.17 6.35 3.94
CA SER A 97 -0.89 5.69 4.13
C SER A 97 0.20 6.47 3.39
N PRO A 98 1.38 6.67 3.98
CA PRO A 98 2.48 7.33 3.28
C PRO A 98 2.93 6.59 2.04
N SER A 99 2.76 5.27 2.00
CA SER A 99 3.17 4.46 0.86
C SER A 99 2.04 4.12 -0.09
N CYS A 100 0.81 4.03 0.41
CA CYS A 100 -0.34 3.59 -0.37
C CYS A 100 -1.36 4.70 -0.58
N GLY A 101 -1.21 5.80 0.11
CA GLY A 101 -2.25 6.81 0.15
C GLY A 101 -2.36 7.63 -1.10
N SER A 102 -3.51 8.07 -1.31
CA SER A 102 -4.04 8.97 -2.31
C SER A 102 -3.14 9.26 -3.49
N GLY A 103 -3.58 9.07 -4.60
CA GLY A 103 -3.07 9.38 -5.94
C GLY A 103 -1.69 10.00 -6.13
N MET A 104 -1.09 10.47 -5.10
CA MET A 104 0.17 11.17 -5.17
C MET A 104 1.33 10.30 -5.61
N VAL A 105 1.21 9.00 -5.44
CA VAL A 105 2.25 8.06 -5.87
C VAL A 105 2.06 7.63 -7.31
N TYR A 106 1.04 8.14 -7.95
CA TYR A 106 0.69 7.71 -9.30
C TYR A 106 0.81 8.84 -10.27
N ASP A 107 1.61 8.62 -11.24
CA ASP A 107 1.96 9.58 -12.27
C ASP A 107 1.44 9.16 -13.63
N GLY A 108 0.46 8.27 -13.64
CA GLY A 108 -0.07 7.75 -14.89
C GLY A 108 0.52 6.41 -15.29
N THR A 109 1.43 5.86 -14.52
CA THR A 109 1.91 4.50 -14.79
C THR A 109 0.87 3.46 -14.45
N PHE A 110 -0.04 3.79 -13.55
CA PHE A 110 -1.22 2.99 -13.28
C PHE A 110 -2.43 3.68 -13.88
N THR A 111 -3.19 2.96 -14.69
CA THR A 111 -4.52 3.39 -15.08
C THR A 111 -5.53 2.80 -14.12
N GLY A 112 -6.58 3.53 -13.81
CA GLY A 112 -7.62 3.04 -12.93
C GLY A 112 -7.20 2.94 -11.47
N VAL A 113 -6.35 3.83 -11.02
CA VAL A 113 -5.95 3.89 -9.62
C VAL A 113 -7.11 4.36 -8.76
N LEU A 114 -7.36 3.64 -7.68
CA LEU A 114 -8.41 3.96 -6.72
C LEU A 114 -7.78 3.98 -5.34
N THR A 115 -8.28 4.88 -4.49
CA THR A 115 -7.88 4.89 -3.09
C THR A 115 -9.08 4.52 -2.22
N ALA A 116 -8.83 3.73 -1.18
CA ALA A 116 -9.86 3.33 -0.23
C ALA A 116 -9.68 4.15 1.04
N GLY A 117 -10.78 4.67 1.54
CA GLY A 117 -10.78 5.42 2.79
C GLY A 117 -10.57 4.54 4.01
N GLU A 118 -10.34 5.19 5.12
CA GLU A 118 -10.21 4.52 6.41
C GLU A 118 -11.52 3.85 6.79
#